data_e9e514dd1cf4c98df0f935a4c3dcb051
#
_entry.id   e9e514dd1cf4c98df0f935a4c3dcb051
#
_cell.length_a   1.000
_cell.length_b   1.000
_cell.length_c   1.000
_cell.angle_alpha   90.00
_cell.angle_beta   90.00
_cell.angle_gamma   90.00
#
_symmetry.space_group_name_H-M   'P 1'
#
loop_
_entity.id
_entity.type
_entity.pdbx_description
1 polymer ?
#
loop_
_entity_poly.entity_id
_entity_poly.type
_entity_poly.pdbx_seq_one_letter_code
_entity_poly.pdbx_strand_id
1 'polypeptide(L)'
;RNLLSEMINEEDCFVPTPDNTNTYEATVRVEKPKILKAARLKVARVFREKTEKEAESIPFQGAMLSFLAQEKEDISWQALIHRMPRGVLSWAVRAGTNSLATPDNLARWGVKVDQKCKIGDCASVCTLGHLLNNCNKSLDRYRWRHDSCLTYLVRRIVACKADTMSVYADLEGWKINGGTVPGDLVATGQVPDIVLLDRKQKKIVLLELTCPFDSSASSFKAAFDRKTDRYERLALDLEELGFTALNMPLEIGSRGVVTARNHMVLASVASMCGIRDLKVLRRTLGKISLV
;
A
#
# COMPACT_ATOMS: atom_id res chain seq x y z
N ARG A 1 42.16 5.89 1.97
CA ARG A 1 41.62 7.09 1.27
C ARG A 1 40.54 7.67 2.15
N ASN A 2 40.65 8.96 2.42
CA ASN A 2 39.90 9.64 3.45
C ASN A 2 38.49 9.96 2.92
N LEU A 3 37.50 9.17 3.31
CA LEU A 3 36.08 9.33 2.92
C LEU A 3 35.53 10.74 3.19
N LEU A 4 36.17 11.48 4.09
CA LEU A 4 35.80 12.87 4.42
C LEU A 4 36.15 13.86 3.29
N SER A 5 37.21 13.63 2.50
CA SER A 5 37.59 14.51 1.40
C SER A 5 36.76 14.40 0.15
N GLU A 6 36.10 13.24 -0.06
CA GLU A 6 35.18 13.03 -1.19
C GLU A 6 33.74 13.47 -0.89
N MET A 7 33.44 13.78 0.37
CA MET A 7 32.09 14.14 0.85
C MET A 7 31.84 15.64 0.93
N ILE A 8 32.86 16.47 0.73
CA ILE A 8 32.75 17.92 0.72
C ILE A 8 32.90 18.36 -0.74
N ASN A 9 31.81 18.51 -1.45
CA ASN A 9 31.83 19.23 -2.73
C ASN A 9 32.15 20.70 -2.44
N GLU A 10 33.04 21.29 -3.22
CA GLU A 10 33.46 22.68 -3.11
C GLU A 10 32.31 23.70 -3.22
N GLU A 11 31.17 23.30 -3.81
CA GLU A 11 29.95 24.11 -3.92
C GLU A 11 29.16 24.26 -2.59
N ASP A 12 29.39 23.41 -1.60
CA ASP A 12 28.74 23.46 -0.29
C ASP A 12 29.54 24.25 0.76
N CYS A 13 30.79 24.63 0.43
CA CYS A 13 31.63 25.50 1.21
C CYS A 13 31.76 26.83 0.47
N PHE A 14 30.95 27.82 0.83
CA PHE A 14 31.20 29.21 0.44
C PHE A 14 32.52 29.64 1.07
N VAL A 15 33.63 29.51 0.34
CA VAL A 15 34.86 30.19 0.61
C VAL A 15 34.77 31.50 -0.16
N PRO A 16 34.63 32.65 0.52
CA PRO A 16 34.73 33.96 -0.17
C PRO A 16 36.09 34.05 -0.81
N THR A 17 36.14 34.27 -2.14
CA THR A 17 37.36 34.70 -2.79
C THR A 17 37.84 35.98 -2.13
N PRO A 18 39.14 36.11 -1.82
CA PRO A 18 39.67 37.31 -1.19
C PRO A 18 39.66 38.45 -2.18
N ASP A 19 38.63 39.28 -2.14
CA ASP A 19 38.69 40.62 -2.66
C ASP A 19 39.45 41.48 -1.66
N ASN A 20 40.45 42.20 -2.16
CA ASN A 20 41.45 42.97 -1.45
C ASN A 20 40.89 44.25 -0.76
N THR A 21 39.87 44.09 0.08
CA THR A 21 39.41 45.19 0.95
C THR A 21 39.30 44.71 2.39
N ASN A 22 39.93 45.42 3.27
CA ASN A 22 40.06 45.22 4.72
C ASN A 22 38.71 45.16 5.46
N THR A 23 37.94 44.08 5.31
CA THR A 23 36.78 43.79 6.14
C THR A 23 36.77 42.31 6.54
N TYR A 24 37.85 41.90 7.21
CA TYR A 24 37.99 40.56 7.78
C TYR A 24 37.32 40.40 9.15
N GLU A 25 36.13 40.92 9.38
CA GLU A 25 35.43 40.70 10.65
C GLU A 25 33.97 40.32 10.56
N ALA A 26 33.45 40.01 9.38
CA ALA A 26 32.19 39.29 9.28
C ALA A 26 32.45 37.83 8.89
N THR A 27 33.36 37.19 9.58
CA THR A 27 33.37 35.72 9.59
C THR A 27 32.03 35.25 10.14
N VAL A 28 31.21 34.70 9.26
CA VAL A 28 30.05 33.93 9.64
C VAL A 28 30.53 32.96 10.73
N ARG A 29 30.29 33.25 11.99
CA ARG A 29 30.40 32.30 13.09
C ARG A 29 29.33 31.26 12.87
N VAL A 30 29.52 30.39 11.88
CA VAL A 30 28.68 29.18 11.75
C VAL A 30 29.00 28.39 13.00
N GLU A 31 28.06 28.39 13.92
CA GLU A 31 28.20 27.73 15.21
C GLU A 31 28.63 26.28 14.95
N LYS A 32 29.80 25.88 15.45
CA LYS A 32 30.31 24.49 15.35
C LYS A 32 29.23 23.41 15.52
N PRO A 33 28.25 23.56 16.46
CA PRO A 33 27.18 22.59 16.60
C PRO A 33 26.25 22.48 15.36
N LYS A 34 26.03 23.56 14.60
CA LYS A 34 25.23 23.51 13.37
C LYS A 34 25.93 22.76 12.25
N ILE A 35 27.25 23.01 12.09
CA ILE A 35 28.09 22.29 11.10
C ILE A 35 28.12 20.80 11.44
N LEU A 36 28.38 20.44 12.69
CA LEU A 36 28.41 19.05 13.14
C LEU A 36 27.06 18.35 12.95
N LYS A 37 25.96 19.06 13.21
CA LYS A 37 24.62 18.53 12.96
C LYS A 37 24.37 18.30 11.47
N ALA A 38 24.73 19.24 10.61
CA ALA A 38 24.61 19.11 9.16
C ALA A 38 25.48 17.97 8.62
N ALA A 39 26.73 17.88 9.05
CA ALA A 39 27.63 16.79 8.68
C ALA A 39 27.08 15.41 9.11
N ARG A 40 26.59 15.28 10.35
CA ARG A 40 25.96 14.04 10.84
C ARG A 40 24.74 13.65 10.01
N LEU A 41 23.90 14.61 9.65
CA LEU A 41 22.73 14.36 8.81
C LEU A 41 23.13 13.93 7.40
N LYS A 42 24.18 14.55 6.81
CA LYS A 42 24.71 14.18 5.48
C LYS A 42 25.29 12.76 5.50
N VAL A 43 26.11 12.44 6.50
CA VAL A 43 26.65 11.08 6.69
C VAL A 43 25.52 10.06 6.87
N ALA A 44 24.55 10.36 7.75
CA ALA A 44 23.42 9.46 7.98
C ALA A 44 22.59 9.23 6.71
N ARG A 45 22.43 10.28 5.86
CA ARG A 45 21.73 10.16 4.57
C ARG A 45 22.49 9.23 3.62
N VAL A 46 23.79 9.46 3.42
CA VAL A 46 24.62 8.62 2.52
C VAL A 46 24.65 7.18 2.99
N PHE A 47 24.79 6.93 4.30
CA PHE A 47 24.72 5.58 4.85
C PHE A 47 23.35 4.92 4.58
N ARG A 48 22.28 5.68 4.77
CA ARG A 48 20.91 5.18 4.50
C ARG A 48 20.75 4.80 3.04
N GLU A 49 21.06 5.70 2.12
CA GLU A 49 20.96 5.47 0.66
C GLU A 49 21.77 4.25 0.22
N LYS A 50 22.99 4.09 0.78
CA LYS A 50 23.80 2.91 0.51
C LYS A 50 23.14 1.63 1.02
N THR A 51 22.68 1.63 2.27
CA THR A 51 22.03 0.47 2.90
C THR A 51 20.71 0.11 2.19
N GLU A 52 19.94 1.10 1.77
CA GLU A 52 18.71 0.90 0.99
C GLU A 52 19.02 0.22 -0.34
N LYS A 53 19.98 0.72 -1.11
CA LYS A 53 20.41 0.10 -2.38
C LYS A 53 20.94 -1.32 -2.20
N GLU A 54 21.74 -1.55 -1.17
CA GLU A 54 22.22 -2.90 -0.84
C GLU A 54 21.04 -3.83 -0.49
N ALA A 55 20.09 -3.39 0.32
CA ALA A 55 18.92 -4.17 0.70
C ALA A 55 18.01 -4.48 -0.50
N GLU A 56 17.80 -3.51 -1.40
CA GLU A 56 17.03 -3.68 -2.64
C GLU A 56 17.67 -4.71 -3.58
N SER A 57 19.01 -4.79 -3.61
CA SER A 57 19.76 -5.70 -4.47
C SER A 57 19.76 -7.15 -3.98
N ILE A 58 19.35 -7.42 -2.74
CA ILE A 58 19.34 -8.79 -2.20
C ILE A 58 18.25 -9.61 -2.88
N PRO A 59 18.60 -10.72 -3.54
CA PRO A 59 17.63 -11.59 -4.17
C PRO A 59 16.56 -12.07 -3.16
N PHE A 60 15.31 -12.09 -3.57
CA PHE A 60 14.12 -12.48 -2.79
C PHE A 60 13.79 -11.59 -1.59
N GLN A 61 14.76 -11.25 -0.72
CA GLN A 61 14.53 -10.39 0.44
C GLN A 61 14.33 -8.93 0.04
N GLY A 62 15.02 -8.46 -0.99
CA GLY A 62 14.93 -7.10 -1.50
C GLY A 62 13.74 -6.85 -2.43
N ALA A 63 13.03 -7.87 -2.90
CA ALA A 63 12.01 -7.73 -3.95
C ALA A 63 10.92 -6.69 -3.61
N MET A 64 10.42 -6.68 -2.39
CA MET A 64 9.43 -5.68 -1.96
C MET A 64 10.05 -4.29 -1.83
N LEU A 65 11.27 -4.18 -1.34
CA LEU A 65 11.97 -2.91 -1.20
C LEU A 65 12.26 -2.30 -2.57
N SER A 66 12.76 -3.10 -3.52
CA SER A 66 12.97 -2.70 -4.91
C SER A 66 11.65 -2.22 -5.57
N PHE A 67 10.55 -2.95 -5.36
CA PHE A 67 9.24 -2.52 -5.84
C PHE A 67 8.82 -1.17 -5.26
N LEU A 68 8.95 -0.97 -3.94
CA LEU A 68 8.61 0.29 -3.28
C LEU A 68 9.47 1.46 -3.78
N ALA A 69 10.76 1.23 -3.99
CA ALA A 69 11.69 2.22 -4.52
C ALA A 69 11.33 2.62 -5.97
N GLN A 70 10.98 1.65 -6.82
CA GLN A 70 10.55 1.90 -8.21
C GLN A 70 9.26 2.71 -8.27
N GLU A 71 8.28 2.38 -7.44
CA GLU A 71 7.00 3.09 -7.36
C GLU A 71 7.09 4.39 -6.54
N LYS A 72 8.24 4.69 -5.93
CA LYS A 72 8.46 5.82 -4.99
C LYS A 72 7.44 5.83 -3.85
N GLU A 73 7.10 4.65 -3.35
CA GLU A 73 6.08 4.47 -2.34
C GLU A 73 6.65 4.02 -0.99
N ASP A 74 6.03 4.50 0.08
CA ASP A 74 6.29 4.04 1.43
C ASP A 74 5.30 2.94 1.84
N ILE A 75 5.73 2.07 2.75
CA ILE A 75 4.81 1.15 3.42
C ILE A 75 3.79 1.97 4.20
N SER A 76 2.51 1.83 3.85
CA SER A 76 1.43 2.69 4.39
C SER A 76 1.31 2.67 5.92
N TRP A 77 1.66 1.55 6.57
CA TRP A 77 1.61 1.38 8.02
C TRP A 77 2.90 1.78 8.75
N GLN A 78 3.96 2.21 8.06
CA GLN A 78 5.25 2.56 8.66
C GLN A 78 5.13 3.55 9.84
N ALA A 79 4.26 4.53 9.71
CA ALA A 79 4.02 5.50 10.78
C ALA A 79 3.37 4.90 12.05
N LEU A 80 2.93 3.65 12.00
CA LEU A 80 2.30 2.94 13.12
C LEU A 80 3.27 2.00 13.86
N ILE A 81 4.54 1.93 13.44
CA ILE A 81 5.56 1.01 13.98
C ILE A 81 5.61 1.04 15.51
N HIS A 82 5.63 2.24 16.09
CA HIS A 82 5.71 2.40 17.56
C HIS A 82 4.41 2.05 18.31
N ARG A 83 3.31 1.81 17.57
CA ARG A 83 1.99 1.44 18.13
C ARG A 83 1.61 0.00 17.85
N MET A 84 2.45 -0.74 17.13
CA MET A 84 2.21 -2.15 16.85
C MET A 84 2.69 -3.04 18.00
N PRO A 85 1.94 -4.09 18.34
CA PRO A 85 2.44 -5.14 19.20
C PRO A 85 3.74 -5.73 18.63
N ARG A 86 4.72 -6.05 19.49
CA ARG A 86 6.05 -6.54 19.06
C ARG A 86 5.99 -7.74 18.11
N GLY A 87 5.07 -8.69 18.37
CA GLY A 87 4.88 -9.85 17.49
C GLY A 87 4.43 -9.48 16.10
N VAL A 88 3.46 -8.57 15.99
CA VAL A 88 2.95 -8.06 14.70
C VAL A 88 4.04 -7.30 13.95
N LEU A 89 4.78 -6.43 14.64
CA LEU A 89 5.89 -5.70 14.03
C LEU A 89 6.99 -6.64 13.52
N SER A 90 7.41 -7.60 14.35
CA SER A 90 8.42 -8.60 13.96
C SER A 90 7.96 -9.40 12.73
N TRP A 91 6.70 -9.83 12.73
CA TRP A 91 6.12 -10.51 11.58
C TRP A 91 6.09 -9.61 10.33
N ALA A 92 5.64 -8.38 10.47
CA ALA A 92 5.54 -7.41 9.38
C ALA A 92 6.90 -7.14 8.70
N VAL A 93 7.94 -6.91 9.51
CA VAL A 93 9.31 -6.70 8.99
C VAL A 93 9.80 -7.94 8.26
N ARG A 94 9.65 -9.14 8.88
CA ARG A 94 10.07 -10.40 8.26
C ARG A 94 9.26 -10.73 7.00
N ALA A 95 7.96 -10.42 6.97
CA ALA A 95 7.15 -10.59 5.77
C ALA A 95 7.59 -9.63 4.66
N GLY A 96 7.84 -8.35 5.00
CA GLY A 96 8.33 -7.34 4.07
C GLY A 96 9.67 -7.70 3.43
N THR A 97 10.59 -8.24 4.22
CA THR A 97 11.91 -8.70 3.76
C THR A 97 11.94 -10.18 3.32
N ASN A 98 10.79 -10.83 3.18
CA ASN A 98 10.68 -12.26 2.85
C ASN A 98 11.64 -13.15 3.69
N SER A 99 11.80 -12.83 4.97
CA SER A 99 12.68 -13.55 5.91
C SER A 99 11.91 -14.36 6.97
N LEU A 100 10.61 -14.61 6.73
CA LEU A 100 9.85 -15.58 7.51
C LEU A 100 10.35 -17.00 7.22
N ALA A 101 10.35 -17.86 8.24
CA ALA A 101 10.80 -19.26 8.15
C ALA A 101 9.75 -20.13 7.41
N THR A 102 9.40 -19.74 6.19
CA THR A 102 8.60 -20.61 5.33
C THR A 102 9.42 -21.81 4.89
N PRO A 103 8.83 -22.97 4.58
CA PRO A 103 9.55 -24.13 4.08
C PRO A 103 10.49 -23.83 2.91
N ASP A 104 10.06 -22.97 1.97
CA ASP A 104 10.87 -22.53 0.86
C ASP A 104 12.09 -21.67 1.31
N ASN A 105 11.91 -20.74 2.24
CA ASN A 105 13.01 -19.96 2.80
C ASN A 105 13.97 -20.83 3.62
N LEU A 106 13.45 -21.76 4.42
CA LEU A 106 14.28 -22.69 5.18
C LEU A 106 15.17 -23.54 4.25
N ALA A 107 14.62 -24.06 3.17
CA ALA A 107 15.38 -24.82 2.19
C ALA A 107 16.47 -23.96 1.52
N ARG A 108 16.17 -22.71 1.17
CA ARG A 108 17.17 -21.76 0.65
C ARG A 108 18.28 -21.44 1.65
N TRP A 109 18.00 -21.50 2.93
CA TRP A 109 19.01 -21.31 3.99
C TRP A 109 19.77 -22.59 4.33
N GLY A 110 19.60 -23.65 3.52
CA GLY A 110 20.30 -24.93 3.71
C GLY A 110 19.69 -25.86 4.75
N VAL A 111 18.50 -25.54 5.27
CA VAL A 111 17.80 -26.44 6.19
C VAL A 111 17.10 -27.53 5.38
N LYS A 112 17.36 -28.79 5.75
CA LYS A 112 16.71 -29.94 5.09
C LYS A 112 15.24 -30.05 5.55
N VAL A 113 14.32 -29.55 4.72
CA VAL A 113 12.87 -29.55 4.97
C VAL A 113 12.10 -29.93 3.72
N ASP A 114 10.90 -30.48 3.91
CA ASP A 114 9.95 -30.62 2.82
C ASP A 114 9.36 -29.24 2.49
N GLN A 115 9.58 -28.77 1.24
CA GLN A 115 9.12 -27.45 0.78
C GLN A 115 7.62 -27.36 0.51
N LYS A 116 6.89 -28.47 0.60
CA LYS A 116 5.45 -28.49 0.32
C LYS A 116 4.64 -27.83 1.42
N CYS A 117 3.57 -27.19 1.03
CA CYS A 117 2.58 -26.63 1.95
C CYS A 117 1.91 -27.75 2.74
N LYS A 118 1.85 -27.60 4.07
CA LYS A 118 1.22 -28.54 5.00
C LYS A 118 -0.21 -28.15 5.38
N ILE A 119 -0.79 -27.14 4.73
CA ILE A 119 -2.17 -26.74 5.00
C ILE A 119 -3.11 -27.64 4.20
N GLY A 120 -3.80 -28.52 4.90
CA GLY A 120 -4.63 -29.55 4.28
C GLY A 120 -3.81 -30.43 3.33
N ASP A 121 -4.39 -30.78 2.20
CA ASP A 121 -3.81 -31.56 1.11
C ASP A 121 -3.15 -30.71 0.00
N CYS A 122 -2.74 -29.47 0.33
CA CYS A 122 -2.06 -28.59 -0.60
C CYS A 122 -0.64 -29.07 -0.87
N ALA A 123 -0.33 -29.44 -2.10
CA ALA A 123 1.00 -29.94 -2.51
C ALA A 123 1.91 -28.86 -3.14
N SER A 124 1.49 -27.59 -3.13
CA SER A 124 2.26 -26.48 -3.71
C SER A 124 3.49 -26.14 -2.88
N VAL A 125 4.51 -25.55 -3.54
CA VAL A 125 5.68 -25.02 -2.81
C VAL A 125 5.24 -23.93 -1.82
N CYS A 126 5.66 -24.05 -0.58
CA CYS A 126 5.24 -23.22 0.54
C CYS A 126 6.07 -21.92 0.62
N THR A 127 5.92 -21.06 -0.40
CA THR A 127 6.50 -19.71 -0.40
C THR A 127 5.67 -18.76 0.47
N LEU A 128 6.21 -17.59 0.79
CA LEU A 128 5.44 -16.54 1.46
C LEU A 128 4.22 -16.09 0.62
N GLY A 129 4.41 -15.90 -0.68
CA GLY A 129 3.33 -15.53 -1.60
C GLY A 129 2.23 -16.59 -1.67
N HIS A 130 2.62 -17.87 -1.64
CA HIS A 130 1.66 -18.96 -1.55
C HIS A 130 0.83 -18.88 -0.27
N LEU A 131 1.47 -18.72 0.88
CA LEU A 131 0.79 -18.65 2.18
C LEU A 131 -0.13 -17.43 2.33
N LEU A 132 0.25 -16.30 1.74
CA LEU A 132 -0.52 -15.07 1.90
C LEU A 132 -1.65 -14.90 0.87
N ASN A 133 -1.53 -15.52 -0.33
CA ASN A 133 -2.44 -15.21 -1.44
C ASN A 133 -2.87 -16.40 -2.31
N ASN A 134 -2.08 -17.48 -2.38
CA ASN A 134 -2.26 -18.49 -3.42
C ASN A 134 -2.56 -19.89 -2.89
N CYS A 135 -2.75 -20.07 -1.58
CA CYS A 135 -3.13 -21.35 -1.02
C CYS A 135 -4.65 -21.55 -1.07
N ASN A 136 -5.13 -22.48 -1.90
CA ASN A 136 -6.54 -22.80 -2.00
C ASN A 136 -7.16 -23.37 -0.70
N LYS A 137 -6.32 -23.78 0.24
CA LYS A 137 -6.75 -24.27 1.57
C LYS A 137 -6.78 -23.15 2.63
N SER A 138 -6.46 -21.91 2.26
CA SER A 138 -6.45 -20.74 3.13
C SER A 138 -7.41 -19.64 2.68
N LEU A 139 -8.41 -19.98 1.89
CA LEU A 139 -9.37 -18.99 1.34
C LEU A 139 -10.09 -18.20 2.44
N ASP A 140 -10.39 -18.81 3.57
CA ASP A 140 -11.05 -18.13 4.69
C ASP A 140 -10.20 -17.01 5.27
N ARG A 141 -8.85 -17.19 5.32
CA ARG A 141 -7.92 -16.14 5.75
C ARG A 141 -7.86 -14.98 4.77
N TYR A 142 -7.91 -15.28 3.48
CA TYR A 142 -7.92 -14.25 2.43
C TYR A 142 -9.23 -13.48 2.44
N ARG A 143 -10.36 -14.17 2.60
CA ARG A 143 -11.68 -13.57 2.77
C ARG A 143 -11.71 -12.71 4.02
N TRP A 144 -11.22 -13.21 5.17
CA TRP A 144 -11.17 -12.43 6.39
C TRP A 144 -10.37 -11.13 6.24
N ARG A 145 -9.22 -11.17 5.57
CA ARG A 145 -8.41 -9.96 5.28
C ARG A 145 -9.19 -8.98 4.42
N HIS A 146 -9.74 -9.46 3.33
CA HIS A 146 -10.56 -8.69 2.40
C HIS A 146 -11.74 -8.04 3.13
N ASP A 147 -12.55 -8.82 3.83
CA ASP A 147 -13.76 -8.35 4.49
C ASP A 147 -13.46 -7.43 5.66
N SER A 148 -12.30 -7.58 6.32
CA SER A 148 -11.84 -6.67 7.37
C SER A 148 -11.50 -5.29 6.79
N CYS A 149 -10.81 -5.22 5.65
CA CYS A 149 -10.54 -3.97 4.95
C CYS A 149 -11.85 -3.34 4.44
N LEU A 150 -12.71 -4.15 3.85
CA LEU A 150 -14.01 -3.73 3.32
C LEU A 150 -14.90 -3.16 4.43
N THR A 151 -15.02 -3.87 5.54
CA THR A 151 -15.79 -3.43 6.73
C THR A 151 -15.29 -2.10 7.27
N TYR A 152 -13.98 -1.93 7.38
CA TYR A 152 -13.40 -0.67 7.84
C TYR A 152 -13.74 0.47 6.88
N LEU A 153 -13.57 0.25 5.56
CA LEU A 153 -13.84 1.26 4.54
C LEU A 153 -15.32 1.66 4.52
N VAL A 154 -16.24 0.69 4.52
CA VAL A 154 -17.70 0.93 4.58
C VAL A 154 -18.08 1.75 5.81
N ARG A 155 -17.57 1.38 6.99
CA ARG A 155 -17.84 2.14 8.23
C ARG A 155 -17.36 3.58 8.14
N ARG A 156 -16.19 3.81 7.52
CA ARG A 156 -15.66 5.18 7.32
C ARG A 156 -16.51 5.99 6.35
N ILE A 157 -16.93 5.37 5.25
CA ILE A 157 -17.82 5.97 4.25
C ILE A 157 -19.14 6.37 4.90
N VAL A 158 -19.80 5.44 5.58
CA VAL A 158 -21.13 5.66 6.19
C VAL A 158 -21.09 6.72 7.28
N ALA A 159 -20.01 6.78 8.04
CA ALA A 159 -19.87 7.80 9.10
C ALA A 159 -19.69 9.25 8.57
N CYS A 160 -19.37 9.42 7.28
CA CYS A 160 -19.01 10.72 6.71
C CYS A 160 -19.85 11.11 5.49
N LYS A 161 -20.51 10.16 4.81
CA LYS A 161 -21.27 10.41 3.58
C LYS A 161 -22.43 11.38 3.75
N ALA A 162 -22.81 12.07 2.68
CA ALA A 162 -24.04 12.83 2.63
C ALA A 162 -25.29 11.93 2.72
N ASP A 163 -26.41 12.47 3.23
CA ASP A 163 -27.68 11.73 3.35
C ASP A 163 -28.24 11.30 1.99
N THR A 164 -27.94 12.03 0.92
CA THR A 164 -28.35 11.70 -0.46
C THR A 164 -27.68 10.47 -1.03
N MET A 165 -26.57 10.02 -0.42
CA MET A 165 -25.79 8.90 -0.88
C MET A 165 -26.21 7.60 -0.19
N SER A 166 -26.61 6.61 -0.97
CA SER A 166 -26.83 5.25 -0.51
C SER A 166 -25.54 4.43 -0.65
N VAL A 167 -25.31 3.50 0.29
CA VAL A 167 -24.15 2.62 0.33
C VAL A 167 -24.62 1.18 0.40
N TYR A 168 -24.19 0.36 -0.54
CA TYR A 168 -24.37 -1.09 -0.54
C TYR A 168 -23.01 -1.75 -0.55
N ALA A 169 -22.87 -2.89 0.12
CA ALA A 169 -21.61 -3.60 0.16
C ALA A 169 -21.81 -5.13 0.23
N ASP A 170 -20.82 -5.88 -0.27
CA ASP A 170 -20.80 -7.34 -0.17
C ASP A 170 -20.42 -7.80 1.26
N LEU A 171 -21.17 -7.28 2.21
CA LEU A 171 -21.09 -7.59 3.63
C LEU A 171 -22.49 -7.89 4.18
N GLU A 172 -22.55 -8.69 5.22
CA GLU A 172 -23.80 -8.96 5.92
C GLU A 172 -24.45 -7.67 6.42
N GLY A 173 -25.76 -7.52 6.15
CA GLY A 173 -26.53 -6.31 6.51
C GLY A 173 -26.33 -5.09 5.60
N TRP A 174 -25.48 -5.21 4.54
CA TRP A 174 -25.24 -4.13 3.58
C TRP A 174 -25.68 -4.46 2.15
N LYS A 175 -26.14 -5.69 1.93
CA LYS A 175 -26.67 -6.14 0.64
C LYS A 175 -28.10 -5.66 0.41
N ILE A 176 -28.45 -5.53 -0.86
CA ILE A 176 -29.82 -5.32 -1.30
C ILE A 176 -30.25 -6.50 -2.19
N ASN A 177 -31.30 -7.22 -1.81
CA ASN A 177 -31.82 -8.38 -2.55
C ASN A 177 -30.72 -9.42 -2.90
N GLY A 178 -29.78 -9.65 -1.98
CA GLY A 178 -28.67 -10.60 -2.15
C GLY A 178 -27.47 -10.09 -2.95
N GLY A 179 -27.55 -8.89 -3.53
CA GLY A 179 -26.47 -8.21 -4.27
C GLY A 179 -26.05 -6.88 -3.68
N THR A 180 -25.34 -6.08 -4.46
CA THR A 180 -24.93 -4.73 -4.10
C THR A 180 -25.42 -3.67 -5.08
N VAL A 181 -25.92 -4.08 -6.24
CA VAL A 181 -26.53 -3.20 -7.24
C VAL A 181 -28.06 -3.23 -7.06
N PRO A 182 -28.72 -2.06 -6.87
CA PRO A 182 -30.17 -2.03 -6.79
C PRO A 182 -30.84 -2.57 -8.06
N GLY A 183 -31.73 -3.54 -7.92
CA GLY A 183 -32.38 -4.23 -9.04
C GLY A 183 -33.31 -3.35 -9.87
N ASP A 184 -33.74 -2.19 -9.35
CA ASP A 184 -34.50 -1.18 -10.09
C ASP A 184 -33.61 -0.35 -11.05
N LEU A 185 -32.30 -0.47 -10.96
CA LEU A 185 -31.36 0.12 -11.92
C LEU A 185 -30.99 -0.90 -12.99
N VAL A 186 -30.35 -1.98 -12.60
CA VAL A 186 -29.90 -3.03 -13.51
C VAL A 186 -30.09 -4.39 -12.85
N ALA A 187 -30.76 -5.29 -13.55
CA ALA A 187 -30.83 -6.69 -13.14
C ALA A 187 -29.51 -7.39 -13.49
N THR A 188 -28.66 -7.58 -12.49
CA THR A 188 -27.34 -8.20 -12.67
C THR A 188 -27.03 -9.21 -11.58
N GLY A 189 -26.29 -10.27 -11.94
CA GLY A 189 -25.68 -11.20 -10.99
C GLY A 189 -24.30 -10.75 -10.52
N GLN A 190 -23.80 -9.59 -10.98
CA GLN A 190 -22.52 -9.04 -10.55
C GLN A 190 -22.67 -8.36 -9.18
N VAL A 191 -21.71 -8.60 -8.29
CA VAL A 191 -21.71 -8.09 -6.91
C VAL A 191 -20.39 -7.36 -6.67
N PRO A 192 -20.30 -6.04 -7.02
CA PRO A 192 -19.18 -5.22 -6.61
C PRO A 192 -19.07 -5.16 -5.09
N ASP A 193 -17.84 -5.06 -4.57
CA ASP A 193 -17.59 -5.05 -3.12
C ASP A 193 -18.25 -3.87 -2.42
N ILE A 194 -18.28 -2.67 -3.05
CA ILE A 194 -19.05 -1.51 -2.58
C ILE A 194 -19.70 -0.80 -3.77
N VAL A 195 -20.95 -0.41 -3.61
CA VAL A 195 -21.67 0.48 -4.52
C VAL A 195 -22.06 1.75 -3.75
N LEU A 196 -21.59 2.90 -4.24
CA LEU A 196 -22.02 4.21 -3.75
C LEU A 196 -22.97 4.82 -4.77
N LEU A 197 -24.19 5.14 -4.39
CA LEU A 197 -25.23 5.62 -5.29
C LEU A 197 -25.77 6.97 -4.81
N ASP A 198 -25.59 7.99 -5.60
CA ASP A 198 -26.29 9.28 -5.46
C ASP A 198 -27.30 9.43 -6.61
N ARG A 199 -28.58 9.14 -6.32
CA ARG A 199 -29.66 9.21 -7.31
C ARG A 199 -29.95 10.65 -7.72
N LYS A 200 -29.72 11.61 -6.83
CA LYS A 200 -29.98 13.04 -7.11
C LYS A 200 -28.97 13.61 -8.10
N GLN A 201 -27.70 13.22 -7.93
CA GLN A 201 -26.63 13.63 -8.85
C GLN A 201 -26.47 12.68 -10.04
N LYS A 202 -27.24 11.61 -10.10
CA LYS A 202 -27.09 10.52 -11.08
C LYS A 202 -25.64 10.02 -11.15
N LYS A 203 -25.06 9.75 -10.02
CA LYS A 203 -23.68 9.27 -9.89
C LYS A 203 -23.66 7.92 -9.18
N ILE A 204 -22.91 6.97 -9.74
CA ILE A 204 -22.70 5.65 -9.14
C ILE A 204 -21.24 5.28 -9.19
N VAL A 205 -20.74 4.69 -8.10
CA VAL A 205 -19.37 4.20 -8.00
C VAL A 205 -19.42 2.70 -7.71
N LEU A 206 -18.74 1.95 -8.54
CA LEU A 206 -18.48 0.52 -8.36
C LEU A 206 -17.04 0.41 -7.83
N LEU A 207 -16.88 0.14 -6.53
CA LEU A 207 -15.57 -0.02 -5.93
C LEU A 207 -15.34 -1.49 -5.64
N GLU A 208 -14.21 -1.99 -6.12
CA GLU A 208 -13.85 -3.41 -6.03
C GLU A 208 -12.49 -3.56 -5.35
N LEU A 209 -12.47 -4.18 -4.18
CA LEU A 209 -11.28 -4.40 -3.37
C LEU A 209 -10.57 -5.69 -3.76
N THR A 210 -9.25 -5.67 -3.74
CA THR A 210 -8.42 -6.87 -3.84
C THR A 210 -7.16 -6.73 -3.00
N CYS A 211 -6.62 -7.85 -2.53
CA CYS A 211 -5.41 -7.87 -1.72
C CYS A 211 -4.30 -8.69 -2.42
N PRO A 212 -3.63 -8.15 -3.46
CA PRO A 212 -2.57 -8.87 -4.18
C PRO A 212 -1.34 -9.08 -3.30
N PHE A 213 -0.49 -10.04 -3.70
CA PHE A 213 0.84 -10.17 -3.11
C PHE A 213 1.74 -9.05 -3.64
N ASP A 214 2.25 -8.22 -2.75
CA ASP A 214 3.00 -7.00 -3.05
C ASP A 214 4.48 -7.28 -3.35
N SER A 215 4.73 -8.02 -4.42
CA SER A 215 6.10 -8.35 -4.88
C SER A 215 6.56 -7.54 -6.08
N SER A 216 5.64 -6.97 -6.86
CA SER A 216 5.95 -6.26 -8.09
C SER A 216 4.79 -5.38 -8.57
N ALA A 217 5.10 -4.38 -9.39
CA ALA A 217 4.09 -3.57 -10.09
C ALA A 217 3.16 -4.41 -10.98
N SER A 218 3.69 -5.47 -11.59
CA SER A 218 2.90 -6.38 -12.44
C SER A 218 1.82 -7.12 -11.67
N SER A 219 2.05 -7.49 -10.41
CA SER A 219 1.04 -8.13 -9.55
C SER A 219 -0.15 -7.19 -9.30
N PHE A 220 0.13 -5.92 -9.02
CA PHE A 220 -0.90 -4.90 -8.84
C PHE A 220 -1.62 -4.59 -10.16
N LYS A 221 -0.86 -4.43 -11.26
CA LYS A 221 -1.46 -4.18 -12.57
C LYS A 221 -2.40 -5.30 -13.00
N ALA A 222 -1.98 -6.56 -12.89
CA ALA A 222 -2.82 -7.69 -13.25
C ALA A 222 -4.09 -7.80 -12.38
N ALA A 223 -4.00 -7.43 -11.09
CA ALA A 223 -5.16 -7.36 -10.21
C ALA A 223 -6.12 -6.25 -10.63
N PHE A 224 -5.59 -5.07 -10.96
CA PHE A 224 -6.36 -3.93 -11.45
C PHE A 224 -7.10 -4.25 -12.75
N ASP A 225 -6.37 -4.69 -13.78
CA ASP A 225 -6.94 -4.97 -15.10
C ASP A 225 -8.10 -5.99 -14.98
N ARG A 226 -7.88 -7.10 -14.28
CA ARG A 226 -8.92 -8.12 -14.06
C ARG A 226 -10.17 -7.58 -13.37
N LYS A 227 -10.04 -6.65 -12.43
CA LYS A 227 -11.17 -6.06 -11.71
C LYS A 227 -11.86 -4.96 -12.52
N THR A 228 -11.11 -4.22 -13.34
CA THR A 228 -11.65 -3.25 -14.29
C THR A 228 -12.53 -3.97 -15.32
N ASP A 229 -11.98 -4.98 -15.99
CA ASP A 229 -12.67 -5.72 -17.05
C ASP A 229 -13.95 -6.38 -16.52
N ARG A 230 -13.91 -6.85 -15.28
CA ARG A 230 -15.05 -7.55 -14.66
C ARG A 230 -16.31 -6.71 -14.59
N TYR A 231 -16.19 -5.41 -14.33
CA TYR A 231 -17.34 -4.52 -14.13
C TYR A 231 -17.51 -3.48 -15.24
N GLU A 232 -16.73 -3.56 -16.32
CA GLU A 232 -16.81 -2.62 -17.44
C GLU A 232 -18.21 -2.64 -18.06
N ARG A 233 -18.76 -3.82 -18.35
CA ARG A 233 -20.11 -3.94 -18.93
C ARG A 233 -21.18 -3.37 -18.00
N LEU A 234 -21.11 -3.65 -16.69
CA LEU A 234 -22.05 -3.10 -15.72
C LEU A 234 -21.97 -1.56 -15.66
N ALA A 235 -20.77 -0.99 -15.75
CA ALA A 235 -20.60 0.46 -15.77
C ALA A 235 -21.27 1.09 -17.02
N LEU A 236 -21.09 0.48 -18.20
CA LEU A 236 -21.75 0.90 -19.43
C LEU A 236 -23.28 0.81 -19.34
N ASP A 237 -23.83 -0.28 -18.82
CA ASP A 237 -25.27 -0.44 -18.63
C ASP A 237 -25.86 0.67 -17.72
N LEU A 238 -25.09 1.08 -16.69
CA LEU A 238 -25.48 2.17 -15.80
C LEU A 238 -25.37 3.55 -16.47
N GLU A 239 -24.39 3.75 -17.36
CA GLU A 239 -24.25 4.96 -18.16
C GLU A 239 -25.38 5.11 -19.17
N GLU A 240 -25.85 4.02 -19.78
CA GLU A 240 -27.02 4.00 -20.67
C GLU A 240 -28.31 4.48 -19.94
N LEU A 241 -28.38 4.31 -18.61
CA LEU A 241 -29.46 4.84 -17.76
C LEU A 241 -29.25 6.31 -17.36
N GLY A 242 -28.21 6.95 -17.86
CA GLY A 242 -27.89 8.35 -17.61
C GLY A 242 -27.18 8.60 -16.27
N PHE A 243 -26.57 7.58 -15.68
CA PHE A 243 -25.67 7.75 -14.53
C PHE A 243 -24.24 8.06 -14.99
N THR A 244 -23.50 8.83 -14.23
CA THR A 244 -22.05 8.85 -14.31
C THR A 244 -21.51 7.66 -13.51
N ALA A 245 -21.12 6.58 -14.19
CA ALA A 245 -20.63 5.37 -13.56
C ALA A 245 -19.10 5.39 -13.44
N LEU A 246 -18.57 5.16 -12.24
CA LEU A 246 -17.15 5.10 -11.98
C LEU A 246 -16.79 3.69 -11.52
N ASN A 247 -16.03 2.97 -12.35
CA ASN A 247 -15.46 1.68 -11.98
C ASN A 247 -14.08 1.92 -11.32
N MET A 248 -13.97 1.62 -10.02
CA MET A 248 -12.82 1.95 -9.19
C MET A 248 -12.22 0.71 -8.51
N PRO A 249 -11.33 -0.03 -9.17
CA PRO A 249 -10.55 -1.06 -8.50
C PRO A 249 -9.62 -0.44 -7.44
N LEU A 250 -9.58 -1.08 -6.27
CA LEU A 250 -8.74 -0.70 -5.13
C LEU A 250 -7.89 -1.90 -4.72
N GLU A 251 -6.58 -1.80 -4.85
CA GLU A 251 -5.66 -2.86 -4.44
C GLU A 251 -4.93 -2.45 -3.17
N ILE A 252 -5.00 -3.30 -2.16
CA ILE A 252 -4.26 -3.15 -0.91
C ILE A 252 -3.39 -4.39 -0.76
N GLY A 253 -2.08 -4.23 -0.89
CA GLY A 253 -1.13 -5.33 -0.83
C GLY A 253 -1.26 -6.16 0.44
N SER A 254 -1.06 -7.46 0.33
CA SER A 254 -1.19 -8.40 1.48
C SER A 254 -0.17 -8.18 2.59
N ARG A 255 0.85 -7.34 2.34
CA ARG A 255 1.82 -6.85 3.34
C ARG A 255 1.66 -5.34 3.61
N GLY A 256 0.53 -4.78 3.21
CA GLY A 256 0.11 -3.42 3.55
C GLY A 256 0.60 -2.33 2.60
N VAL A 257 1.04 -2.65 1.39
CA VAL A 257 1.38 -1.65 0.38
C VAL A 257 0.12 -1.04 -0.22
N VAL A 258 0.08 0.29 -0.28
CA VAL A 258 -0.97 1.06 -0.97
C VAL A 258 -0.27 1.99 -1.96
N THR A 259 -0.33 1.67 -3.25
CA THR A 259 0.36 2.41 -4.32
C THR A 259 -0.22 3.81 -4.55
N ALA A 260 0.48 4.66 -5.32
CA ALA A 260 0.02 6.00 -5.70
C ALA A 260 -1.34 5.97 -6.38
N ARG A 261 -1.58 5.00 -7.29
CA ARG A 261 -2.88 4.80 -7.95
C ARG A 261 -3.97 4.54 -6.93
N ASN A 262 -3.75 3.66 -5.97
CA ASN A 262 -4.72 3.34 -4.92
C ASN A 262 -4.92 4.50 -3.94
N HIS A 263 -3.89 5.31 -3.75
CA HIS A 263 -4.03 6.57 -3.02
C HIS A 263 -5.01 7.53 -3.74
N MET A 264 -4.95 7.63 -5.08
CA MET A 264 -5.90 8.45 -5.84
C MET A 264 -7.34 7.90 -5.76
N VAL A 265 -7.52 6.58 -5.85
CA VAL A 265 -8.84 5.95 -5.65
C VAL A 265 -9.40 6.27 -4.26
N LEU A 266 -8.60 6.09 -3.21
CA LEU A 266 -8.99 6.43 -1.84
C LEU A 266 -9.26 7.94 -1.67
N ALA A 267 -8.49 8.81 -2.33
CA ALA A 267 -8.71 10.26 -2.30
C ALA A 267 -10.04 10.64 -2.98
N SER A 268 -10.36 10.00 -4.11
CA SER A 268 -11.64 10.20 -4.80
C SER A 268 -12.82 9.75 -3.94
N VAL A 269 -12.76 8.57 -3.34
CA VAL A 269 -13.77 8.07 -2.39
C VAL A 269 -13.88 8.99 -1.18
N ALA A 270 -12.76 9.41 -0.60
CA ALA A 270 -12.74 10.30 0.55
C ALA A 270 -13.37 11.66 0.25
N SER A 271 -13.07 12.24 -0.93
CA SER A 271 -13.66 13.50 -1.40
C SER A 271 -15.17 13.37 -1.60
N MET A 272 -15.63 12.32 -2.26
CA MET A 272 -17.06 12.07 -2.50
C MET A 272 -17.85 11.85 -1.20
N CYS A 273 -17.25 11.19 -0.22
CA CYS A 273 -17.91 10.82 1.04
C CYS A 273 -17.62 11.79 2.20
N GLY A 274 -16.85 12.85 2.00
CA GLY A 274 -16.51 13.81 3.06
C GLY A 274 -15.53 13.28 4.11
N ILE A 275 -14.72 12.25 3.79
CA ILE A 275 -13.70 11.70 4.69
C ILE A 275 -12.49 12.65 4.71
N ARG A 276 -12.25 13.31 5.84
CA ARG A 276 -11.19 14.34 5.95
C ARG A 276 -9.80 13.77 6.16
N ASP A 277 -9.66 12.61 6.80
CA ASP A 277 -8.35 12.07 7.19
C ASP A 277 -7.93 10.87 6.30
N LEU A 278 -7.58 11.20 5.06
CA LEU A 278 -7.11 10.23 4.07
C LEU A 278 -5.85 9.48 4.53
N LYS A 279 -4.94 10.14 5.27
CA LYS A 279 -3.72 9.49 5.79
C LYS A 279 -4.06 8.38 6.78
N VAL A 280 -5.01 8.63 7.68
CA VAL A 280 -5.46 7.60 8.64
C VAL A 280 -6.17 6.48 7.91
N LEU A 281 -7.02 6.79 6.92
CA LEU A 281 -7.70 5.78 6.10
C LEU A 281 -6.68 4.84 5.44
N ARG A 282 -5.72 5.38 4.68
CA ARG A 282 -4.66 4.64 3.99
C ARG A 282 -3.85 3.77 4.95
N ARG A 283 -3.36 4.35 6.06
CA ARG A 283 -2.54 3.64 7.06
C ARG A 283 -3.28 2.51 7.74
N THR A 284 -4.55 2.72 8.06
CA THR A 284 -5.35 1.71 8.76
C THR A 284 -5.68 0.55 7.81
N LEU A 285 -6.05 0.82 6.56
CA LEU A 285 -6.26 -0.22 5.55
C LEU A 285 -5.00 -1.07 5.34
N GLY A 286 -3.83 -0.43 5.16
CA GLY A 286 -2.57 -1.16 5.02
C GLY A 286 -2.22 -1.98 6.26
N LYS A 287 -2.49 -1.48 7.48
CA LYS A 287 -2.31 -2.24 8.72
C LYS A 287 -3.26 -3.44 8.81
N ILE A 288 -4.52 -3.28 8.43
CA ILE A 288 -5.51 -4.36 8.44
C ILE A 288 -5.10 -5.45 7.46
N SER A 289 -4.70 -5.07 6.24
CA SER A 289 -4.26 -6.02 5.23
C SER A 289 -3.01 -6.81 5.63
N LEU A 290 -2.17 -6.23 6.48
CA LEU A 290 -0.96 -6.87 6.98
C LEU A 290 -1.24 -8.00 7.98
N VAL A 291 -2.29 -7.90 8.79
CA VAL A 291 -2.62 -8.85 9.86
C VAL A 291 -3.49 -9.99 9.37
#